data_925c2b84f684dfdc04220d460dc8e05f
#
_entry.id   925c2b84f684dfdc04220d460dc8e05f
#
_cell.length_a   1.000
_cell.length_b   1.000
_cell.length_c   1.000
_cell.angle_alpha   90.00
_cell.angle_beta   90.00
_cell.angle_gamma   90.00
#
_symmetry.space_group_name_H-M   'P 1'
#
loop_
_entity.id
_entity.type
_entity.pdbx_description
1 polymer ?
#
loop_
_entity_poly.entity_id
_entity_poly.type
_entity_poly.pdbx_seq_one_letter_code
_entity_poly.pdbx_strand_id
1 'polypeptide(L)'
;MINSTNLLTIKSNKINHTTFLSAATPVTNPQAKPKTTNSSLLNAYLNNMAMINAPVVKVQKPETTTPANYHNNLRSLFRNNEAKILMIVPRTFNAQDKNGNEYIDGNEIHGTFLNAIDRLDEVKADGFNTLHILPINPTGKMKAMGTAGSLYSPKDLLAIDPNLIDPKDPRSDKDQFKAFIDECHKRDIKVMIDLPSCASYDMFLEHPEWMAMESDGLAKTPQGWNDIRMFQPWKDEGKRTLNPKLLELHKQFVDMCIDLGVDGIRSDVARAKPVEFWDVLIPYSHMRDPEFGWLAETYTYEDASPQANMPYDRPQDSLRAGFDMIYGQYHIFHEFPDATSFMNYIKEQLDMSYSLPKGKSLIGSFATHDDISPMFHGGADYCNLTMGLQATLPMLNPYIVDGYQSGDNYSYKYEDSHNPVTQTDNNEMTVHRGRLDIFNLSRKPGGNQPEIGKFMKSAFAMRDKYKDVITKGTFIQLDKSKDKNDQVIAYARHLNGKTLLVVANKNVNRSTACKIKVPTLKADQKLENLLPSYGQPSILQAHDNELSVNLGPARVHVFEIDTPNIENYCNKIYRQNV
;
A
#
# COMPACT_ATOMS: atom_id res chain seq x y z
N MET A 1 2.31 -51.50 1.66
CA MET A 1 0.88 -51.51 2.02
C MET A 1 0.72 -50.90 3.40
N ILE A 2 0.48 -49.60 3.50
CA ILE A 2 -0.22 -48.97 4.62
C ILE A 2 -0.88 -47.74 4.04
N ASN A 3 -2.19 -47.76 3.97
CA ASN A 3 -3.09 -46.65 3.72
C ASN A 3 -3.15 -45.77 4.97
N SER A 4 -3.13 -44.47 4.78
CA SER A 4 -3.85 -43.57 5.67
C SER A 4 -4.09 -42.23 5.00
N THR A 5 -5.24 -42.12 4.39
CA THR A 5 -6.00 -40.90 4.16
C THR A 5 -6.45 -40.34 5.51
N ASN A 6 -5.99 -39.17 5.90
CA ASN A 6 -6.65 -38.37 6.90
C ASN A 6 -6.90 -36.96 6.30
N LEU A 7 -8.09 -36.84 5.72
CA LEU A 7 -8.71 -35.52 5.47
C LEU A 7 -9.13 -34.93 6.83
N LEU A 8 -8.43 -33.96 7.30
CA LEU A 8 -8.88 -33.10 8.38
C LEU A 8 -9.93 -32.12 7.81
N THR A 9 -11.17 -32.42 8.07
CA THR A 9 -12.31 -31.54 7.86
C THR A 9 -12.23 -30.40 8.89
N ILE A 10 -11.73 -29.25 8.49
CA ILE A 10 -11.83 -28.05 9.31
C ILE A 10 -13.28 -27.57 9.23
N LYS A 11 -14.03 -27.79 10.30
CA LYS A 11 -15.32 -27.14 10.51
C LYS A 11 -15.08 -25.64 10.62
N SER A 12 -15.55 -24.89 9.64
CA SER A 12 -15.67 -23.44 9.74
C SER A 12 -16.62 -23.08 10.87
N ASN A 13 -16.10 -22.62 11.98
CA ASN A 13 -16.88 -21.87 12.94
C ASN A 13 -17.27 -20.54 12.28
N LYS A 14 -18.55 -20.41 11.96
CA LYS A 14 -19.15 -19.15 11.57
C LYS A 14 -18.98 -18.18 12.75
N ILE A 15 -18.03 -17.28 12.64
CA ILE A 15 -18.07 -16.04 13.40
C ILE A 15 -19.16 -15.21 12.76
N ASN A 16 -20.22 -14.99 13.49
CA ASN A 16 -21.28 -14.08 13.09
C ASN A 16 -20.72 -12.65 13.06
N HIS A 17 -20.18 -12.25 11.92
CA HIS A 17 -20.06 -10.83 11.61
C HIS A 17 -21.46 -10.32 11.31
N THR A 18 -22.02 -9.65 12.29
CA THR A 18 -23.29 -8.92 12.15
C THR A 18 -23.09 -7.86 11.07
N THR A 19 -23.78 -8.05 9.98
CA THR A 19 -23.95 -7.13 8.87
C THR A 19 -24.29 -5.73 9.39
N PHE A 20 -23.37 -4.79 9.28
CA PHE A 20 -23.66 -3.37 9.39
C PHE A 20 -23.97 -2.78 8.01
N LEU A 21 -25.10 -3.21 7.46
CA LEU A 21 -25.87 -2.42 6.53
C LEU A 21 -27.20 -2.13 7.24
N SER A 22 -27.23 -1.16 8.11
CA SER A 22 -28.47 -0.61 8.63
C SER A 22 -28.63 0.81 8.13
N ALA A 23 -29.85 1.04 7.63
CA ALA A 23 -30.36 2.31 7.16
C ALA A 23 -29.96 3.48 8.07
N ALA A 24 -29.61 4.59 7.41
CA ALA A 24 -29.36 5.87 8.04
C ALA A 24 -30.55 6.29 8.91
N THR A 25 -30.42 6.12 10.22
CA THR A 25 -31.16 6.91 11.18
C THR A 25 -30.35 8.18 11.45
N PRO A 26 -30.96 9.35 11.55
CA PRO A 26 -30.23 10.58 11.81
C PRO A 26 -29.60 10.50 13.20
N VAL A 27 -28.30 10.37 13.25
CA VAL A 27 -27.53 10.48 14.48
C VAL A 27 -27.63 11.92 14.94
N THR A 28 -28.26 12.11 16.08
CA THR A 28 -28.24 13.37 16.82
C THR A 28 -26.81 13.74 17.12
N ASN A 29 -26.45 14.92 16.67
CA ASN A 29 -25.19 15.65 16.75
C ASN A 29 -24.40 15.37 18.05
N PRO A 30 -23.23 14.73 18.02
CA PRO A 30 -22.36 14.75 19.18
C PRO A 30 -21.71 16.13 19.26
N GLN A 31 -21.75 16.71 20.39
CA GLN A 31 -21.21 17.97 20.90
C GLN A 31 -20.45 18.83 19.87
N ALA A 32 -21.02 20.02 19.60
CA ALA A 32 -20.45 21.02 18.72
C ALA A 32 -18.96 21.27 19.09
N LYS A 33 -18.05 21.05 18.12
CA LYS A 33 -16.71 21.63 18.17
C LYS A 33 -16.85 23.11 18.53
N PRO A 34 -16.00 23.67 19.40
CA PRO A 34 -16.07 25.09 19.71
C PRO A 34 -16.00 25.88 18.40
N LYS A 35 -16.95 26.78 18.21
CA LYS A 35 -17.00 27.68 17.05
C LYS A 35 -15.78 28.59 17.12
N THR A 36 -14.67 28.17 16.51
CA THR A 36 -13.54 29.07 16.25
C THR A 36 -13.96 30.09 15.22
N THR A 37 -13.72 31.36 15.50
CA THR A 37 -13.99 32.43 14.55
C THR A 37 -13.05 32.26 13.33
N ASN A 38 -13.50 32.64 12.13
CA ASN A 38 -12.68 32.53 10.91
C ASN A 38 -11.29 33.20 11.07
N SER A 39 -11.17 34.24 11.89
CA SER A 39 -9.90 34.89 12.19
C SER A 39 -8.95 34.04 13.02
N SER A 40 -9.45 33.22 13.96
CA SER A 40 -8.59 32.34 14.78
C SER A 40 -8.06 31.16 13.98
N LEU A 41 -8.86 30.59 13.08
CA LEU A 41 -8.43 29.54 12.15
C LEU A 41 -7.38 30.05 11.16
N LEU A 42 -7.61 31.26 10.61
CA LEU A 42 -6.64 31.87 9.71
C LEU A 42 -5.31 32.17 10.42
N ASN A 43 -5.36 32.69 11.66
CA ASN A 43 -4.16 32.94 12.44
C ASN A 43 -3.42 31.62 12.80
N ALA A 44 -4.13 30.55 13.14
CA ALA A 44 -3.53 29.24 13.37
C ALA A 44 -2.87 28.70 12.08
N TYR A 45 -3.55 28.81 10.96
CA TYR A 45 -3.00 28.43 9.65
C TYR A 45 -1.73 29.22 9.32
N LEU A 46 -1.76 30.56 9.45
CA LEU A 46 -0.60 31.42 9.18
C LEU A 46 0.57 31.12 10.12
N ASN A 47 0.30 30.85 11.42
CA ASN A 47 1.33 30.47 12.37
C ASN A 47 1.96 29.10 12.02
N ASN A 48 1.14 28.12 11.65
CA ASN A 48 1.64 26.82 11.22
C ASN A 48 2.43 26.92 9.90
N MET A 49 1.95 27.73 8.95
CA MET A 49 2.67 27.98 7.69
C MET A 49 4.00 28.71 7.91
N ALA A 50 4.10 29.59 8.91
CA ALA A 50 5.37 30.23 9.28
C ALA A 50 6.43 29.22 9.75
N MET A 51 6.02 28.07 10.28
CA MET A 51 6.95 26.99 10.67
C MET A 51 7.63 26.30 9.48
N ILE A 52 7.11 26.45 8.25
CA ILE A 52 7.76 25.95 7.03
C ILE A 52 9.12 26.66 6.82
N ASN A 53 9.17 27.95 7.09
CA ASN A 53 10.34 28.80 6.85
C ASN A 53 11.29 28.90 8.06
N ALA A 54 11.05 28.14 9.14
CA ALA A 54 11.98 28.13 10.29
C ALA A 54 13.36 27.62 9.85
N PRO A 55 14.46 28.23 10.30
CA PRO A 55 15.81 27.88 9.87
C PRO A 55 16.11 26.41 10.25
N VAL A 56 16.64 25.68 9.29
CA VAL A 56 17.05 24.27 9.43
C VAL A 56 18.48 24.24 9.99
N VAL A 57 18.72 23.39 10.97
CA VAL A 57 20.09 23.08 11.41
C VAL A 57 20.77 22.34 10.28
N LYS A 58 21.85 22.92 9.74
CA LYS A 58 22.64 22.31 8.66
C LYS A 58 23.28 21.04 9.17
N VAL A 59 22.78 19.90 8.73
CA VAL A 59 23.50 18.61 8.82
C VAL A 59 24.57 18.62 7.74
N GLN A 60 25.78 18.17 8.07
CA GLN A 60 26.84 18.00 7.06
C GLN A 60 26.34 17.03 5.98
N LYS A 61 26.33 17.49 4.72
CA LYS A 61 25.98 16.62 3.58
C LYS A 61 27.04 15.52 3.44
N PRO A 62 26.62 14.24 3.38
CA PRO A 62 27.52 13.17 2.96
C PRO A 62 28.04 13.43 1.54
N GLU A 63 29.26 12.97 1.23
CA GLU A 63 29.77 13.01 -0.15
C GLU A 63 28.86 12.19 -1.06
N THR A 64 28.35 12.80 -2.14
CA THR A 64 27.35 12.18 -3.00
C THR A 64 28.01 11.33 -4.07
N THR A 65 27.66 10.04 -4.14
CA THR A 65 27.95 9.12 -5.26
C THR A 65 26.74 8.91 -6.17
N THR A 66 25.66 9.64 -5.93
CA THR A 66 24.46 9.63 -6.79
C THR A 66 24.86 9.92 -8.24
N PRO A 67 24.34 9.16 -9.23
CA PRO A 67 24.65 9.41 -10.63
C PRO A 67 24.41 10.88 -11.00
N ALA A 68 25.35 11.50 -11.68
CA ALA A 68 25.30 12.93 -12.01
C ALA A 68 24.04 13.37 -12.77
N ASN A 69 23.33 12.43 -13.40
CA ASN A 69 22.11 12.66 -14.17
C ASN A 69 20.83 12.15 -13.49
N TYR A 70 20.90 11.72 -12.22
CA TYR A 70 19.71 11.26 -11.53
C TYR A 70 18.85 12.45 -11.08
N HIS A 71 17.56 12.38 -11.40
CA HIS A 71 16.56 13.32 -10.92
C HIS A 71 15.41 12.54 -10.31
N ASN A 72 15.02 12.90 -9.09
CA ASN A 72 13.80 12.38 -8.50
C ASN A 72 12.60 12.81 -9.35
N ASN A 73 11.70 11.86 -9.64
CA ASN A 73 10.40 12.13 -10.28
C ASN A 73 9.29 11.26 -9.66
N LEU A 74 9.48 10.81 -8.43
CA LEU A 74 8.57 9.86 -7.78
C LEU A 74 7.16 10.43 -7.66
N ARG A 75 7.03 11.70 -7.28
CA ARG A 75 5.73 12.38 -7.19
C ARG A 75 5.00 12.40 -8.53
N SER A 76 5.72 12.67 -9.60
CA SER A 76 5.17 12.62 -10.96
C SER A 76 4.74 11.21 -11.35
N LEU A 77 5.51 10.16 -11.01
CA LEU A 77 5.10 8.77 -11.22
C LEU A 77 3.79 8.45 -10.49
N PHE A 78 3.65 8.87 -9.24
CA PHE A 78 2.43 8.68 -8.46
C PHE A 78 1.22 9.36 -9.12
N ARG A 79 1.36 10.62 -9.45
CA ARG A 79 0.29 11.47 -10.00
C ARG A 79 -0.15 11.02 -11.40
N ASN A 80 0.76 10.44 -12.16
CA ASN A 80 0.49 9.93 -13.50
C ASN A 80 0.07 8.45 -13.51
N ASN A 81 -0.03 7.79 -12.35
CA ASN A 81 -0.30 6.35 -12.23
C ASN A 81 0.76 5.49 -12.96
N GLU A 82 2.02 5.90 -12.91
CA GLU A 82 3.14 5.25 -13.59
C GLU A 82 4.10 4.52 -12.63
N ALA A 83 3.92 4.66 -11.32
CA ALA A 83 4.70 3.88 -10.36
C ALA A 83 4.28 2.41 -10.39
N LYS A 84 5.28 1.52 -10.37
CA LYS A 84 5.14 0.08 -10.13
C LYS A 84 5.99 -0.24 -8.92
N ILE A 85 5.33 -0.46 -7.79
CA ILE A 85 5.93 -0.42 -6.45
C ILE A 85 6.15 -1.85 -5.96
N LEU A 86 7.38 -2.17 -5.55
CA LEU A 86 7.69 -3.36 -4.75
C LEU A 86 7.90 -2.95 -3.30
N MET A 87 7.08 -3.47 -2.40
CA MET A 87 7.28 -3.31 -0.96
C MET A 87 8.22 -4.38 -0.43
N ILE A 88 9.21 -3.98 0.34
CA ILE A 88 10.21 -4.86 0.92
C ILE A 88 10.36 -4.64 2.43
N VAL A 89 10.63 -5.74 3.14
CA VAL A 89 11.13 -5.72 4.53
C VAL A 89 12.65 -5.86 4.45
N PRO A 90 13.45 -4.83 4.76
CA PRO A 90 14.89 -4.87 4.52
C PRO A 90 15.57 -6.08 5.17
N ARG A 91 15.10 -6.44 6.37
CA ARG A 91 15.69 -7.51 7.17
C ARG A 91 15.50 -8.91 6.60
N THR A 92 14.46 -9.12 5.76
CA THR A 92 14.16 -10.40 5.12
C THR A 92 14.42 -10.39 3.62
N PHE A 93 14.56 -9.22 2.99
CA PHE A 93 14.61 -9.05 1.54
C PHE A 93 15.66 -9.93 0.85
N ASN A 94 16.88 -9.98 1.37
CA ASN A 94 17.92 -10.90 0.89
C ASN A 94 18.52 -11.74 2.03
N ALA A 95 17.69 -12.15 2.98
CA ALA A 95 18.08 -13.02 4.07
C ALA A 95 18.45 -14.43 3.56
N GLN A 96 19.35 -15.10 4.27
CA GLN A 96 19.82 -16.46 3.96
C GLN A 96 19.53 -17.37 5.14
N ASP A 97 18.48 -18.16 5.00
CA ASP A 97 18.16 -19.25 5.90
C ASP A 97 18.94 -20.49 5.44
N LYS A 98 19.89 -20.95 6.26
CA LYS A 98 20.76 -22.09 5.94
C LYS A 98 20.25 -23.40 6.48
N ASN A 99 19.48 -23.37 7.54
CA ASN A 99 18.97 -24.56 8.21
C ASN A 99 17.50 -24.84 7.91
N GLY A 100 16.80 -23.91 7.23
CA GLY A 100 15.42 -24.06 6.80
C GLY A 100 14.39 -23.88 7.91
N ASN A 101 14.77 -23.24 9.03
CA ASN A 101 13.87 -23.02 10.16
C ASN A 101 13.15 -21.67 10.13
N GLU A 102 13.45 -20.84 9.13
CA GLU A 102 12.86 -19.51 8.89
C GLU A 102 13.21 -18.43 9.93
N TYR A 103 14.13 -18.68 10.84
CA TYR A 103 14.58 -17.75 11.85
C TYR A 103 16.06 -17.38 11.65
N ILE A 104 16.45 -16.19 12.15
CA ILE A 104 17.85 -15.78 12.16
C ILE A 104 18.53 -16.44 13.35
N ASP A 105 19.42 -17.38 13.10
CA ASP A 105 20.22 -18.02 14.13
C ASP A 105 21.66 -18.32 13.67
N GLY A 106 22.52 -18.59 14.64
CA GLY A 106 23.88 -19.06 14.42
C GLY A 106 24.68 -18.23 13.39
N ASN A 107 24.96 -18.86 12.24
CA ASN A 107 25.77 -18.29 11.16
C ASN A 107 24.94 -17.76 9.98
N GLU A 108 23.67 -17.54 10.18
CA GLU A 108 22.78 -17.05 9.15
C GLU A 108 22.92 -15.56 8.93
N ILE A 109 22.53 -15.11 7.73
CA ILE A 109 22.66 -13.73 7.31
C ILE A 109 21.26 -13.19 7.09
N HIS A 110 20.85 -12.25 7.93
CA HIS A 110 19.64 -11.45 7.69
C HIS A 110 19.90 -10.42 6.57
N GLY A 111 18.82 -9.83 6.06
CA GLY A 111 18.92 -8.75 5.07
C GLY A 111 19.62 -7.53 5.65
N THR A 112 20.52 -6.96 4.86
CA THR A 112 21.19 -5.68 5.11
C THR A 112 21.02 -4.80 3.88
N PHE A 113 21.30 -3.49 3.99
CA PHE A 113 21.27 -2.62 2.80
C PHE A 113 22.26 -3.06 1.74
N LEU A 114 23.43 -3.51 2.13
CA LEU A 114 24.48 -3.90 1.17
C LEU A 114 24.15 -5.21 0.46
N ASN A 115 23.65 -6.23 1.17
CA ASN A 115 23.28 -7.48 0.49
C ASN A 115 21.98 -7.36 -0.31
N ALA A 116 21.12 -6.38 0.01
CA ALA A 116 19.92 -6.08 -0.76
C ALA A 116 20.25 -5.61 -2.20
N ILE A 117 21.42 -5.03 -2.41
CA ILE A 117 21.90 -4.61 -3.74
C ILE A 117 21.91 -5.77 -4.74
N ASP A 118 22.22 -6.98 -4.30
CA ASP A 118 22.30 -8.18 -5.15
C ASP A 118 20.97 -8.53 -5.83
N ARG A 119 19.83 -8.05 -5.28
CA ARG A 119 18.49 -8.29 -5.85
C ARG A 119 17.97 -7.16 -6.75
N LEU A 120 18.67 -6.04 -6.87
CA LEU A 120 18.14 -4.88 -7.60
C LEU A 120 17.98 -5.13 -9.11
N ASP A 121 18.84 -5.98 -9.71
CA ASP A 121 18.69 -6.36 -11.12
C ASP A 121 17.47 -7.25 -11.34
N GLU A 122 17.12 -8.13 -10.40
CA GLU A 122 15.87 -8.90 -10.37
C GLU A 122 14.67 -7.94 -10.31
N VAL A 123 14.67 -6.99 -9.37
CA VAL A 123 13.62 -5.97 -9.20
C VAL A 123 13.38 -5.19 -10.51
N LYS A 124 14.45 -4.74 -11.14
CA LYS A 124 14.37 -4.02 -12.43
C LYS A 124 13.83 -4.91 -13.55
N ALA A 125 14.31 -6.15 -13.65
CA ALA A 125 13.88 -7.12 -14.66
C ALA A 125 12.42 -7.55 -14.47
N ASP A 126 11.89 -7.47 -13.27
CA ASP A 126 10.49 -7.71 -12.95
C ASP A 126 9.58 -6.53 -13.34
N GLY A 127 10.16 -5.39 -13.70
CA GLY A 127 9.47 -4.22 -14.21
C GLY A 127 9.12 -3.18 -13.16
N PHE A 128 9.61 -3.31 -11.94
CA PHE A 128 9.43 -2.29 -10.89
C PHE A 128 10.30 -1.07 -11.15
N ASN A 129 9.79 0.09 -10.76
CA ASN A 129 10.50 1.37 -10.82
C ASN A 129 10.51 2.10 -9.47
N THR A 130 9.93 1.52 -8.44
CA THR A 130 9.85 2.09 -7.09
C THR A 130 9.96 0.99 -6.05
N LEU A 131 10.81 1.17 -5.05
CA LEU A 131 10.81 0.40 -3.82
C LEU A 131 10.09 1.15 -2.72
N HIS A 132 9.21 0.46 -2.00
CA HIS A 132 8.70 0.89 -0.70
C HIS A 132 9.37 0.05 0.37
N ILE A 133 10.14 0.69 1.22
CA ILE A 133 10.96 0.06 2.27
C ILE A 133 10.29 0.29 3.61
N LEU A 134 9.96 -0.78 4.34
CA LEU A 134 9.42 -0.69 5.70
C LEU A 134 10.40 0.03 6.63
N PRO A 135 9.98 0.47 7.84
CA PRO A 135 10.78 1.33 8.70
C PRO A 135 12.21 0.82 8.90
N ILE A 136 13.15 1.73 8.76
CA ILE A 136 14.60 1.47 8.85
C ILE A 136 15.19 1.85 10.21
N ASN A 137 14.35 2.32 11.11
CA ASN A 137 14.76 2.86 12.41
C ASN A 137 14.97 1.75 13.44
N PRO A 138 15.84 1.95 14.45
CA PRO A 138 16.01 0.98 15.52
C PRO A 138 14.71 0.86 16.33
N THR A 139 14.30 -0.37 16.61
CA THR A 139 13.11 -0.64 17.42
C THR A 139 13.38 -0.45 18.91
N GLY A 140 12.35 -0.01 19.67
CA GLY A 140 12.41 0.03 21.12
C GLY A 140 12.59 -1.37 21.73
N LYS A 141 13.20 -1.42 22.90
CA LYS A 141 13.45 -2.67 23.63
C LYS A 141 12.51 -2.82 24.83
N MET A 142 12.21 -1.72 25.51
CA MET A 142 11.34 -1.74 26.68
C MET A 142 9.89 -1.92 26.25
N LYS A 143 9.20 -2.88 26.87
CA LYS A 143 7.81 -3.24 26.53
C LYS A 143 7.60 -3.63 25.06
N ALA A 144 8.65 -4.04 24.36
CA ALA A 144 8.54 -4.52 23.01
C ALA A 144 7.70 -5.81 22.93
N MET A 145 6.94 -5.96 21.84
CA MET A 145 6.24 -7.20 21.54
C MET A 145 7.04 -8.03 20.54
N GLY A 146 6.88 -9.36 20.57
CA GLY A 146 7.61 -10.28 19.72
C GLY A 146 9.11 -10.32 20.01
N THR A 147 9.88 -11.04 19.22
CA THR A 147 11.33 -11.21 19.37
C THR A 147 12.12 -10.07 18.74
N ALA A 148 11.65 -9.54 17.60
CA ALA A 148 12.28 -8.44 16.89
C ALA A 148 11.83 -7.06 17.40
N GLY A 149 10.65 -6.97 17.99
CA GLY A 149 9.93 -5.73 18.24
C GLY A 149 9.24 -5.19 16.97
N SER A 150 8.27 -4.30 17.14
CA SER A 150 7.58 -3.67 16.02
C SER A 150 8.49 -2.67 15.32
N LEU A 151 8.57 -2.72 14.00
CA LEU A 151 9.23 -1.70 13.19
C LEU A 151 8.54 -0.32 13.35
N TYR A 152 7.26 -0.31 13.74
CA TYR A 152 6.46 0.90 13.98
C TYR A 152 6.55 1.42 15.43
N SER A 153 7.47 0.84 16.21
CA SER A 153 7.82 1.27 17.58
C SER A 153 9.28 1.75 17.61
N PRO A 154 9.64 2.82 16.88
CA PRO A 154 11.02 3.28 16.76
C PRO A 154 11.51 3.86 18.08
N LYS A 155 12.78 3.58 18.40
CA LYS A 155 13.50 4.21 19.50
C LYS A 155 14.01 5.59 19.12
N ASP A 156 14.43 5.76 17.87
CA ASP A 156 14.96 7.01 17.32
C ASP A 156 14.60 7.09 15.82
N LEU A 157 13.90 8.14 15.42
CA LEU A 157 13.51 8.36 14.01
C LEU A 157 14.70 8.79 13.14
N LEU A 158 15.78 9.32 13.72
CA LEU A 158 16.93 9.86 12.98
C LEU A 158 18.10 8.87 12.89
N ALA A 159 17.96 7.71 13.51
CA ALA A 159 18.93 6.63 13.48
C ALA A 159 18.49 5.50 12.52
N ILE A 160 19.46 4.72 12.07
CA ILE A 160 19.27 3.52 11.26
C ILE A 160 19.47 2.29 12.14
N ASP A 161 18.60 1.28 11.98
CA ASP A 161 18.69 0.02 12.75
C ASP A 161 20.03 -0.67 12.48
N PRO A 162 20.87 -0.91 13.52
CA PRO A 162 22.14 -1.63 13.36
C PRO A 162 22.01 -3.02 12.73
N ASN A 163 20.83 -3.66 12.83
CA ASN A 163 20.59 -4.94 12.20
C ASN A 163 20.48 -4.88 10.67
N LEU A 164 20.35 -3.68 10.08
CA LEU A 164 20.31 -3.47 8.63
C LEU A 164 21.68 -3.16 8.04
N ILE A 165 22.72 -3.15 8.88
CA ILE A 165 24.10 -2.74 8.54
C ILE A 165 25.00 -3.97 8.49
N ASP A 166 25.86 -4.05 7.47
CA ASP A 166 26.95 -5.03 7.44
C ASP A 166 28.06 -4.57 8.39
N PRO A 167 28.30 -5.27 9.51
CA PRO A 167 29.32 -4.86 10.48
C PRO A 167 30.75 -5.03 9.96
N LYS A 168 30.96 -5.70 8.81
CA LYS A 168 32.26 -5.89 8.19
C LYS A 168 32.62 -4.77 7.24
N ASP A 169 31.67 -3.99 6.80
CA ASP A 169 31.90 -2.83 5.95
C ASP A 169 32.29 -1.62 6.80
N PRO A 170 33.36 -0.88 6.47
CA PRO A 170 33.84 0.23 7.28
C PRO A 170 33.01 1.51 7.18
N ARG A 171 32.05 1.58 6.24
CA ARG A 171 31.17 2.74 6.08
C ARG A 171 30.22 2.89 7.26
N SER A 172 29.83 4.13 7.54
CA SER A 172 28.79 4.40 8.54
C SER A 172 27.43 3.78 8.13
N ASP A 173 26.52 3.68 9.08
CA ASP A 173 25.14 3.24 8.86
C ASP A 173 24.45 4.03 7.73
N LYS A 174 24.55 5.36 7.78
CA LYS A 174 23.98 6.25 6.76
C LYS A 174 24.67 6.10 5.40
N ASP A 175 25.96 5.88 5.37
CA ASP A 175 26.69 5.66 4.11
C ASP A 175 26.37 4.31 3.47
N GLN A 176 26.11 3.26 4.27
CA GLN A 176 25.66 1.97 3.74
C GLN A 176 24.24 2.08 3.17
N PHE A 177 23.33 2.77 3.86
CA PHE A 177 21.99 3.02 3.33
C PHE A 177 22.04 3.88 2.06
N LYS A 178 22.85 4.94 2.06
CA LYS A 178 23.05 5.77 0.88
C LYS A 178 23.60 4.97 -0.29
N ALA A 179 24.56 4.06 -0.08
CA ALA A 179 25.10 3.20 -1.13
C ALA A 179 24.03 2.32 -1.76
N PHE A 180 23.10 1.78 -0.96
CA PHE A 180 21.94 1.05 -1.47
C PHE A 180 21.04 1.94 -2.32
N ILE A 181 20.73 3.16 -1.87
CA ILE A 181 19.91 4.13 -2.62
C ILE A 181 20.59 4.48 -3.96
N ASP A 182 21.90 4.76 -3.94
CA ASP A 182 22.65 5.09 -5.15
C ASP A 182 22.61 3.94 -6.17
N GLU A 183 22.66 2.68 -5.72
CA GLU A 183 22.50 1.51 -6.59
C GLU A 183 21.07 1.34 -7.13
N CYS A 184 20.05 1.72 -6.36
CA CYS A 184 18.68 1.83 -6.86
C CYS A 184 18.58 2.89 -7.97
N HIS A 185 19.15 4.07 -7.75
CA HIS A 185 19.13 5.19 -8.69
C HIS A 185 19.87 4.89 -9.99
N LYS A 186 20.99 4.15 -9.94
CA LYS A 186 21.70 3.67 -11.16
C LYS A 186 20.80 2.81 -12.06
N ARG A 187 19.78 2.16 -11.49
CA ARG A 187 18.81 1.33 -12.19
C ARG A 187 17.50 2.05 -12.48
N ASP A 188 17.44 3.35 -12.21
CA ASP A 188 16.20 4.15 -12.28
C ASP A 188 15.06 3.51 -11.45
N ILE A 189 15.39 3.10 -10.23
CA ILE A 189 14.47 2.64 -9.19
C ILE A 189 14.41 3.73 -8.13
N LYS A 190 13.21 4.27 -7.87
CA LYS A 190 12.96 5.25 -6.82
C LYS A 190 12.85 4.55 -5.47
N VAL A 191 13.23 5.25 -4.42
CA VAL A 191 13.22 4.73 -3.04
C VAL A 191 12.24 5.54 -2.19
N MET A 192 11.20 4.90 -1.71
CA MET A 192 10.25 5.44 -0.73
C MET A 192 10.42 4.66 0.57
N ILE A 193 10.54 5.36 1.70
CA ILE A 193 10.64 4.72 3.01
C ILE A 193 9.41 4.99 3.87
N ASP A 194 9.22 4.16 4.87
CA ASP A 194 8.12 4.29 5.83
C ASP A 194 8.46 5.28 6.95
N LEU A 195 7.52 6.12 7.32
CA LEU A 195 7.58 7.01 8.48
C LEU A 195 6.61 6.49 9.55
N PRO A 196 7.11 5.89 10.64
CA PRO A 196 6.27 5.47 11.75
C PRO A 196 5.49 6.64 12.37
N SER A 197 4.21 6.43 12.64
CA SER A 197 3.33 7.44 13.24
C SER A 197 3.36 7.48 14.74
N CYS A 198 3.99 6.50 15.37
CA CYS A 198 4.08 6.32 16.81
C CYS A 198 5.54 6.17 17.24
N ALA A 199 5.77 6.10 18.55
CA ALA A 199 7.07 5.95 19.16
C ALA A 199 7.12 4.69 20.04
N SER A 200 8.34 4.25 20.43
CA SER A 200 8.53 3.23 21.43
C SER A 200 8.38 3.77 22.85
N TYR A 201 8.34 2.85 23.81
CA TYR A 201 8.42 3.22 25.24
C TYR A 201 9.79 3.83 25.58
N ASP A 202 10.86 3.38 24.94
CA ASP A 202 12.21 3.95 25.08
C ASP A 202 12.22 5.42 24.69
N MET A 203 11.67 5.76 23.51
CA MET A 203 11.57 7.15 23.03
C MET A 203 10.71 8.01 23.96
N PHE A 204 9.63 7.45 24.53
CA PHE A 204 8.82 8.16 25.53
C PHE A 204 9.62 8.55 26.78
N LEU A 205 10.46 7.65 27.28
CA LEU A 205 11.27 7.96 28.46
C LEU A 205 12.32 9.05 28.20
N GLU A 206 12.87 9.10 26.98
CA GLU A 206 13.86 10.08 26.57
C GLU A 206 13.22 11.43 26.18
N HIS A 207 12.01 11.40 25.58
CA HIS A 207 11.34 12.55 24.98
C HIS A 207 9.84 12.62 25.29
N PRO A 208 9.45 12.74 26.57
CA PRO A 208 8.03 12.80 26.94
C PRO A 208 7.29 13.99 26.32
N GLU A 209 8.00 15.06 25.94
CA GLU A 209 7.43 16.26 25.34
C GLU A 209 6.87 16.05 23.92
N TRP A 210 7.18 14.91 23.29
CA TRP A 210 6.62 14.55 21.99
C TRP A 210 5.34 13.73 22.13
N MET A 211 5.03 13.21 23.32
CA MET A 211 4.00 12.20 23.51
C MET A 211 2.66 12.78 23.98
N ALA A 212 1.60 12.15 23.53
CA ALA A 212 0.28 12.33 24.11
C ALA A 212 0.24 11.63 25.48
N MET A 213 -0.18 12.36 26.50
CA MET A 213 -0.10 11.89 27.90
C MET A 213 -1.49 11.55 28.45
N GLU A 214 -1.56 10.50 29.26
CA GLU A 214 -2.69 10.21 30.13
C GLU A 214 -2.60 11.04 31.42
N SER A 215 -3.70 11.05 32.17
CA SER A 215 -3.76 11.82 33.46
C SER A 215 -2.83 11.29 34.54
N ASP A 216 -2.39 10.04 34.45
CA ASP A 216 -1.44 9.40 35.36
C ASP A 216 0.03 9.67 35.01
N GLY A 217 0.28 10.44 33.94
CA GLY A 217 1.64 10.77 33.50
C GLY A 217 2.29 9.71 32.61
N LEU A 218 1.57 8.69 32.15
CA LEU A 218 2.03 7.74 31.17
C LEU A 218 1.68 8.23 29.74
N ALA A 219 2.48 7.82 28.75
CA ALA A 219 2.16 8.11 27.37
C ALA A 219 1.01 7.23 26.89
N LYS A 220 0.09 7.83 26.12
CA LYS A 220 -1.05 7.14 25.50
C LYS A 220 -0.59 6.03 24.58
N THR A 221 -1.34 4.92 24.59
CA THR A 221 -1.17 3.79 23.66
C THR A 221 -2.39 3.68 22.76
N PRO A 222 -2.24 3.33 21.49
CA PRO A 222 -3.37 2.93 20.66
C PRO A 222 -3.98 1.64 21.21
N GLN A 223 -5.29 1.46 21.04
CA GLN A 223 -5.96 0.25 21.46
C GLN A 223 -5.38 -0.98 20.73
N GLY A 224 -5.04 -2.01 21.48
CA GLY A 224 -4.47 -3.26 20.94
C GLY A 224 -2.95 -3.23 20.65
N TRP A 225 -2.27 -2.09 20.85
CA TRP A 225 -0.84 -1.93 20.57
C TRP A 225 -0.09 -1.42 21.81
N ASN A 226 0.27 -2.33 22.71
CA ASN A 226 0.85 -1.97 24.00
C ASN A 226 2.35 -1.61 23.94
N ASP A 227 3.02 -1.86 22.83
CA ASP A 227 4.43 -1.56 22.62
C ASP A 227 4.69 -0.17 22.05
N ILE A 228 3.67 0.49 21.49
CA ILE A 228 3.82 1.81 20.89
C ILE A 228 3.21 2.92 21.74
N ARG A 229 3.70 4.14 21.52
CA ARG A 229 3.26 5.36 22.21
C ARG A 229 2.85 6.42 21.20
N MET A 230 1.72 7.08 21.45
CA MET A 230 1.17 8.07 20.53
C MET A 230 1.91 9.39 20.66
N PHE A 231 2.28 9.98 19.54
CA PHE A 231 2.75 11.34 19.47
C PHE A 231 1.63 12.35 19.78
N GLN A 232 1.98 13.51 20.35
CA GLN A 232 1.08 14.65 20.54
C GLN A 232 1.29 15.70 19.45
N PRO A 233 0.47 15.72 18.41
CA PRO A 233 0.63 16.68 17.31
C PRO A 233 0.24 18.10 17.70
N TRP A 234 -0.51 18.29 18.78
CA TRP A 234 -1.01 19.57 19.23
C TRP A 234 -0.23 20.13 20.41
N LYS A 235 0.17 21.40 20.32
CA LYS A 235 0.53 22.21 21.47
C LYS A 235 -0.74 22.73 22.17
N ASP A 236 -1.75 23.12 21.38
CA ASP A 236 -3.06 23.57 21.83
C ASP A 236 -4.09 23.18 20.77
N GLU A 237 -4.80 22.09 21.02
CA GLU A 237 -5.80 21.57 20.10
C GLU A 237 -6.98 22.52 19.94
N GLY A 238 -7.42 23.16 21.02
CA GLY A 238 -8.53 24.13 21.00
C GLY A 238 -8.26 25.32 20.09
N LYS A 239 -6.99 25.74 20.00
CA LYS A 239 -6.52 26.78 19.08
C LYS A 239 -5.94 26.23 17.78
N ARG A 240 -5.94 24.92 17.59
CA ARG A 240 -5.35 24.22 16.45
C ARG A 240 -3.89 24.60 16.18
N THR A 241 -3.11 24.77 17.25
CA THR A 241 -1.69 25.10 17.17
C THR A 241 -0.88 23.82 17.33
N LEU A 242 -0.03 23.54 16.35
CA LEU A 242 0.80 22.33 16.29
C LEU A 242 1.90 22.35 17.38
N ASN A 243 2.31 21.14 17.79
CA ASN A 243 3.48 20.93 18.66
C ASN A 243 4.77 21.20 17.85
N PRO A 244 5.48 22.31 18.14
CA PRO A 244 6.64 22.69 17.33
C PRO A 244 7.81 21.72 17.50
N LYS A 245 7.96 21.07 18.67
CA LYS A 245 9.05 20.11 18.92
C LYS A 245 8.84 18.83 18.12
N LEU A 246 7.59 18.33 18.07
CA LEU A 246 7.26 17.16 17.27
C LEU A 246 7.38 17.45 15.77
N LEU A 247 6.92 18.63 15.34
CA LEU A 247 7.03 19.04 13.93
C LEU A 247 8.49 19.16 13.50
N GLU A 248 9.34 19.70 14.37
CA GLU A 248 10.79 19.81 14.10
C GLU A 248 11.45 18.44 13.94
N LEU A 249 11.13 17.46 14.81
CA LEU A 249 11.61 16.08 14.66
C LEU A 249 11.25 15.51 13.29
N HIS A 250 10.00 15.72 12.83
CA HIS A 250 9.55 15.21 11.54
C HIS A 250 10.19 15.94 10.35
N LYS A 251 10.48 17.23 10.48
CA LYS A 251 11.26 17.97 9.49
C LYS A 251 12.69 17.42 9.39
N GLN A 252 13.34 17.14 10.52
CA GLN A 252 14.67 16.53 10.54
C GLN A 252 14.67 15.14 9.91
N PHE A 253 13.61 14.35 10.10
CA PHE A 253 13.45 13.08 9.41
C PHE A 253 13.34 13.27 7.89
N VAL A 254 12.52 14.21 7.43
CA VAL A 254 12.40 14.54 6.00
C VAL A 254 13.74 15.02 5.44
N ASP A 255 14.46 15.87 6.18
CA ASP A 255 15.78 16.35 5.77
C ASP A 255 16.79 15.22 5.64
N MET A 256 16.84 14.32 6.62
CA MET A 256 17.68 13.12 6.57
C MET A 256 17.34 12.26 5.34
N CYS A 257 16.07 12.03 5.07
CA CYS A 257 15.64 11.27 3.90
C CYS A 257 16.15 11.89 2.60
N ILE A 258 15.91 13.20 2.39
CA ILE A 258 16.30 13.91 1.18
C ILE A 258 17.84 13.97 1.04
N ASP A 259 18.56 14.22 2.13
CA ASP A 259 20.03 14.28 2.14
C ASP A 259 20.68 12.92 1.83
N LEU A 260 20.04 11.82 2.20
CA LEU A 260 20.45 10.46 1.84
C LEU A 260 20.03 10.03 0.43
N GLY A 261 19.14 10.79 -0.21
CA GLY A 261 18.65 10.51 -1.57
C GLY A 261 17.34 9.72 -1.62
N VAL A 262 16.60 9.61 -0.51
CA VAL A 262 15.25 9.02 -0.52
C VAL A 262 14.32 9.90 -1.34
N ASP A 263 13.50 9.28 -2.20
CA ASP A 263 12.65 9.96 -3.18
C ASP A 263 11.24 10.27 -2.65
N GLY A 264 10.83 9.64 -1.55
CA GLY A 264 9.50 9.87 -0.97
C GLY A 264 9.28 9.11 0.33
N ILE A 265 8.14 9.36 0.93
CA ILE A 265 7.72 8.78 2.21
C ILE A 265 6.32 8.17 2.12
N ARG A 266 6.16 6.98 2.68
CA ARG A 266 4.86 6.46 3.11
C ARG A 266 4.67 6.81 4.58
N SER A 267 3.60 7.52 4.91
CA SER A 267 3.25 7.74 6.32
C SER A 267 2.39 6.59 6.83
N ASP A 268 2.90 5.90 7.82
CA ASP A 268 2.18 4.94 8.63
C ASP A 268 1.01 5.65 9.33
N VAL A 269 -0.16 5.00 9.36
CA VAL A 269 -1.42 5.52 9.95
C VAL A 269 -1.51 7.05 9.85
N ALA A 270 -1.57 7.58 8.62
CA ALA A 270 -1.44 9.03 8.38
C ALA A 270 -2.40 9.88 9.22
N ARG A 271 -3.59 9.34 9.54
CA ARG A 271 -4.59 9.99 10.41
C ARG A 271 -4.21 10.08 11.89
N ALA A 272 -3.12 9.43 12.33
CA ALA A 272 -2.58 9.63 13.68
C ALA A 272 -2.08 11.06 13.92
N LYS A 273 -1.93 11.83 12.85
CA LYS A 273 -1.65 13.26 12.87
C LYS A 273 -2.73 14.03 12.10
N PRO A 274 -3.14 15.22 12.57
CA PRO A 274 -4.17 16.02 11.92
C PRO A 274 -3.69 16.56 10.56
N VAL A 275 -4.63 16.90 9.68
CA VAL A 275 -4.32 17.47 8.35
C VAL A 275 -3.42 18.69 8.42
N GLU A 276 -3.56 19.53 9.46
CA GLU A 276 -2.70 20.70 9.65
C GLU A 276 -1.22 20.36 9.83
N PHE A 277 -0.92 19.17 10.35
CA PHE A 277 0.46 18.70 10.47
C PHE A 277 1.05 18.41 9.09
N TRP A 278 0.27 17.76 8.25
CA TRP A 278 0.63 17.45 6.87
C TRP A 278 0.67 18.68 5.97
N ASP A 279 -0.24 19.65 6.18
CA ASP A 279 -0.24 20.96 5.49
C ASP A 279 1.06 21.74 5.70
N VAL A 280 1.82 21.45 6.74
CA VAL A 280 3.15 22.04 6.98
C VAL A 280 4.27 21.14 6.48
N LEU A 281 4.23 19.84 6.82
CA LEU A 281 5.36 18.93 6.57
C LEU A 281 5.53 18.61 5.07
N ILE A 282 4.43 18.39 4.34
CA ILE A 282 4.48 18.05 2.92
C ILE A 282 4.98 19.24 2.07
N PRO A 283 4.46 20.47 2.21
CA PRO A 283 5.03 21.62 1.52
C PRO A 283 6.50 21.88 1.91
N TYR A 284 6.89 21.64 3.17
CA TYR A 284 8.28 21.74 3.58
C TYR A 284 9.20 20.81 2.77
N SER A 285 8.80 19.54 2.59
CA SER A 285 9.57 18.61 1.76
C SER A 285 9.66 19.07 0.30
N HIS A 286 8.55 19.59 -0.25
CA HIS A 286 8.51 20.09 -1.65
C HIS A 286 9.32 21.36 -1.89
N MET A 287 9.62 22.14 -0.85
CA MET A 287 10.58 23.24 -0.96
C MET A 287 12.03 22.74 -1.13
N ARG A 288 12.34 21.54 -0.62
CA ARG A 288 13.64 20.89 -0.74
C ARG A 288 13.75 20.08 -2.02
N ASP A 289 12.71 19.28 -2.31
CA ASP A 289 12.57 18.46 -3.51
C ASP A 289 11.11 18.48 -3.99
N PRO A 290 10.78 19.24 -5.06
CA PRO A 290 9.42 19.35 -5.59
C PRO A 290 8.81 18.01 -6.04
N GLU A 291 9.64 17.02 -6.35
CA GLU A 291 9.25 15.69 -6.79
C GLU A 291 9.25 14.64 -5.67
N PHE A 292 9.42 15.06 -4.43
CA PHE A 292 9.34 14.18 -3.27
C PHE A 292 7.93 13.62 -3.11
N GLY A 293 7.77 12.28 -3.23
CA GLY A 293 6.47 11.62 -3.26
C GLY A 293 5.91 11.30 -1.87
N TRP A 294 4.58 11.36 -1.71
CA TRP A 294 3.90 11.07 -0.45
C TRP A 294 2.77 10.06 -0.62
N LEU A 295 2.84 8.95 0.12
CA LEU A 295 1.78 7.94 0.25
C LEU A 295 1.24 7.95 1.69
N ALA A 296 -0.08 8.10 1.86
CA ALA A 296 -0.72 7.94 3.15
C ALA A 296 -1.24 6.51 3.33
N GLU A 297 -0.90 5.88 4.45
CA GLU A 297 -1.70 4.76 4.91
C GLU A 297 -3.00 5.30 5.47
N THR A 298 -4.03 5.22 4.66
CA THR A 298 -5.41 5.50 5.01
C THR A 298 -6.32 4.72 4.08
N TYR A 299 -7.41 4.20 4.62
CA TYR A 299 -8.33 3.33 3.92
C TYR A 299 -9.67 4.03 3.73
N THR A 300 -10.30 3.85 2.58
CA THR A 300 -11.53 4.59 2.23
C THR A 300 -12.76 4.18 3.04
N TYR A 301 -12.72 3.04 3.73
CA TYR A 301 -13.81 2.57 4.59
C TYR A 301 -13.68 2.99 6.07
N GLU A 302 -12.57 3.60 6.46
CA GLU A 302 -12.29 3.95 7.86
C GLU A 302 -13.00 5.23 8.34
N ASP A 303 -13.84 5.82 7.52
CA ASP A 303 -14.58 7.04 7.83
C ASP A 303 -15.43 6.96 9.11
N ALA A 304 -15.81 5.76 9.53
CA ALA A 304 -16.78 5.56 10.59
C ALA A 304 -16.20 5.09 11.93
N SER A 305 -14.92 4.68 11.99
CA SER A 305 -14.36 4.10 13.20
C SER A 305 -13.24 4.97 13.74
N PRO A 306 -13.50 5.89 14.70
CA PRO A 306 -12.43 6.49 15.44
C PRO A 306 -11.74 5.39 16.25
N GLN A 307 -10.52 5.01 15.86
CA GLN A 307 -9.67 4.34 16.81
C GLN A 307 -9.48 5.29 17.99
N ALA A 308 -9.70 4.78 19.21
CA ALA A 308 -9.63 5.59 20.41
C ALA A 308 -8.33 6.41 20.41
N ASN A 309 -8.47 7.72 20.58
CA ASN A 309 -7.38 8.70 20.66
C ASN A 309 -6.66 9.09 19.35
N MET A 310 -7.10 8.64 18.17
CA MET A 310 -6.55 9.13 16.90
C MET A 310 -7.41 10.26 16.31
N PRO A 311 -6.81 11.27 15.65
CA PRO A 311 -7.55 12.29 14.91
C PRO A 311 -8.46 11.64 13.87
N TYR A 312 -9.60 12.27 13.64
CA TYR A 312 -10.64 11.77 12.75
C TYR A 312 -10.62 12.53 11.43
N ASP A 313 -9.63 12.23 10.59
CA ASP A 313 -9.53 12.80 9.26
C ASP A 313 -9.95 11.76 8.22
N ARG A 314 -10.71 12.20 7.23
CA ARG A 314 -11.16 11.32 6.14
C ARG A 314 -10.02 11.13 5.13
N PRO A 315 -10.01 10.04 4.35
CA PRO A 315 -8.99 9.80 3.32
C PRO A 315 -8.81 10.96 2.34
N GLN A 316 -9.91 11.61 1.93
CA GLN A 316 -9.85 12.78 1.05
C GLN A 316 -9.22 14.01 1.72
N ASP A 317 -9.27 14.12 3.04
CA ASP A 317 -8.62 15.22 3.76
C ASP A 317 -7.09 15.05 3.74
N SER A 318 -6.59 13.82 3.87
CA SER A 318 -5.17 13.50 3.64
C SER A 318 -4.71 13.87 2.22
N LEU A 319 -5.51 13.51 1.21
CA LEU A 319 -5.19 13.87 -0.18
C LEU A 319 -5.20 15.39 -0.43
N ARG A 320 -6.09 16.15 0.25
CA ARG A 320 -6.10 17.62 0.19
C ARG A 320 -4.90 18.25 0.89
N ALA A 321 -4.46 17.66 2.01
CA ALA A 321 -3.28 18.10 2.76
C ALA A 321 -1.96 17.91 2.01
N GLY A 322 -1.97 17.20 0.90
CA GLY A 322 -0.81 17.10 0.02
C GLY A 322 -0.35 15.70 -0.36
N PHE A 323 -0.81 14.66 0.33
CA PHE A 323 -0.49 13.28 -0.09
C PHE A 323 -0.88 13.05 -1.55
N ASP A 324 -0.03 12.35 -2.28
CA ASP A 324 -0.23 12.04 -3.70
C ASP A 324 -1.09 10.78 -3.87
N MET A 325 -0.96 9.82 -2.94
CA MET A 325 -1.66 8.53 -2.97
C MET A 325 -2.19 8.12 -1.60
N ILE A 326 -3.16 7.21 -1.62
CA ILE A 326 -3.68 6.47 -0.45
C ILE A 326 -3.78 4.98 -0.75
N TYR A 327 -4.02 4.16 0.29
CA TYR A 327 -4.17 2.70 0.17
C TYR A 327 -5.47 2.29 -0.52
N GLY A 328 -6.60 2.89 -0.18
CA GLY A 328 -7.91 2.43 -0.68
C GLY A 328 -8.38 1.15 -0.01
N GLN A 329 -9.18 0.33 -0.73
CA GLN A 329 -9.80 -0.90 -0.20
C GLN A 329 -9.48 -2.17 -1.00
N TYR A 330 -8.40 -2.19 -1.77
CA TYR A 330 -8.13 -3.35 -2.63
C TYR A 330 -7.75 -4.60 -1.84
N HIS A 331 -7.22 -4.48 -0.62
CA HIS A 331 -6.87 -5.61 0.26
C HIS A 331 -8.09 -6.48 0.62
N ILE A 332 -9.29 -5.89 0.71
CA ILE A 332 -10.54 -6.63 0.92
C ILE A 332 -11.24 -7.02 -0.39
N PHE A 333 -10.54 -7.07 -1.53
CA PHE A 333 -11.15 -7.47 -2.81
C PHE A 333 -11.87 -8.82 -2.72
N HIS A 334 -11.33 -9.77 -1.98
CA HIS A 334 -11.94 -11.08 -1.75
C HIS A 334 -13.24 -11.01 -0.95
N GLU A 335 -13.46 -9.98 -0.12
CA GLU A 335 -14.63 -9.78 0.72
C GLU A 335 -15.79 -9.06 0.00
N PHE A 336 -15.54 -8.34 -1.11
CA PHE A 336 -16.62 -7.78 -1.89
C PHE A 336 -17.59 -8.90 -2.30
N PRO A 337 -18.90 -8.78 -1.98
CA PRO A 337 -19.84 -9.90 -2.19
C PRO A 337 -20.01 -10.26 -3.67
N ASP A 338 -19.86 -9.27 -4.55
CA ASP A 338 -20.10 -9.40 -5.98
C ASP A 338 -19.29 -8.39 -6.80
N ALA A 339 -19.33 -8.53 -8.12
CA ALA A 339 -18.63 -7.65 -9.05
C ALA A 339 -19.24 -6.23 -9.07
N THR A 340 -20.55 -6.11 -8.88
CA THR A 340 -21.23 -4.79 -8.83
C THR A 340 -20.74 -3.97 -7.65
N SER A 341 -20.62 -4.56 -6.47
CA SER A 341 -20.10 -3.88 -5.28
C SER A 341 -18.66 -3.38 -5.49
N PHE A 342 -17.81 -4.21 -6.09
CA PHE A 342 -16.45 -3.81 -6.44
C PHE A 342 -16.42 -2.68 -7.49
N MET A 343 -17.25 -2.77 -8.54
CA MET A 343 -17.34 -1.73 -9.56
C MET A 343 -17.89 -0.41 -9.01
N ASN A 344 -18.81 -0.46 -8.05
CA ASN A 344 -19.29 0.73 -7.35
C ASN A 344 -18.17 1.39 -6.54
N TYR A 345 -17.35 0.60 -5.84
CA TYR A 345 -16.17 1.13 -5.17
C TYR A 345 -15.24 1.88 -6.14
N ILE A 346 -14.94 1.32 -7.33
CA ILE A 346 -14.11 2.00 -8.33
C ILE A 346 -14.76 3.34 -8.76
N LYS A 347 -16.08 3.33 -8.98
CA LYS A 347 -16.83 4.54 -9.32
C LYS A 347 -16.72 5.60 -8.22
N GLU A 348 -16.89 5.22 -6.96
CA GLU A 348 -16.78 6.13 -5.80
C GLU A 348 -15.40 6.78 -5.72
N GLN A 349 -14.33 6.03 -5.98
CA GLN A 349 -12.97 6.59 -6.02
C GLN A 349 -12.82 7.62 -7.17
N LEU A 350 -13.32 7.32 -8.36
CA LEU A 350 -13.32 8.24 -9.49
C LEU A 350 -14.13 9.50 -9.19
N ASP A 351 -15.33 9.36 -8.64
CA ASP A 351 -16.20 10.49 -8.25
C ASP A 351 -15.53 11.36 -7.17
N MET A 352 -14.92 10.74 -6.15
CA MET A 352 -14.16 11.45 -5.11
C MET A 352 -13.04 12.29 -5.71
N SER A 353 -12.34 11.75 -6.72
CA SER A 353 -11.19 12.42 -7.32
C SER A 353 -11.51 13.80 -7.90
N TYR A 354 -12.73 14.02 -8.40
CA TYR A 354 -13.16 15.31 -8.93
C TYR A 354 -13.26 16.42 -7.87
N SER A 355 -13.37 16.06 -6.59
CA SER A 355 -13.35 17.02 -5.47
C SER A 355 -11.94 17.35 -4.98
N LEU A 356 -10.91 16.79 -5.60
CA LEU A 356 -9.51 16.86 -5.19
C LEU A 356 -8.65 17.57 -6.25
N PRO A 357 -7.46 18.04 -5.89
CA PRO A 357 -6.46 18.46 -6.88
C PRO A 357 -6.16 17.32 -7.86
N LYS A 358 -5.76 17.67 -9.07
CA LYS A 358 -5.39 16.68 -10.10
C LYS A 358 -4.23 15.77 -9.69
N GLY A 359 -4.24 14.55 -10.21
CA GLY A 359 -3.16 13.60 -10.03
C GLY A 359 -3.18 12.91 -8.66
N LYS A 360 -4.32 12.82 -7.98
CA LYS A 360 -4.48 11.99 -6.78
C LYS A 360 -4.80 10.57 -7.18
N SER A 361 -4.18 9.60 -6.51
CA SER A 361 -4.26 8.18 -6.92
C SER A 361 -4.33 7.22 -5.73
N LEU A 362 -4.42 5.94 -6.05
CA LEU A 362 -4.41 4.84 -5.09
C LEU A 362 -3.25 3.89 -5.42
N ILE A 363 -2.87 3.07 -4.44
CA ILE A 363 -2.01 1.93 -4.70
C ILE A 363 -2.82 0.65 -4.93
N GLY A 364 -2.24 -0.29 -5.67
CA GLY A 364 -2.81 -1.62 -5.89
C GLY A 364 -2.68 -2.54 -4.69
N SER A 365 -3.21 -2.11 -3.54
CA SER A 365 -3.08 -2.77 -2.24
C SER A 365 -3.89 -4.08 -2.12
N PHE A 366 -3.92 -4.92 -3.17
CA PHE A 366 -4.52 -6.26 -3.08
C PHE A 366 -3.78 -7.20 -2.12
N ALA A 367 -2.58 -6.84 -1.75
CA ALA A 367 -1.81 -7.37 -0.65
C ALA A 367 -0.98 -6.26 -0.03
N THR A 368 -0.93 -6.21 1.30
CA THR A 368 -0.04 -5.36 2.07
C THR A 368 0.76 -6.23 3.05
N HIS A 369 1.75 -5.65 3.72
CA HIS A 369 2.45 -6.37 4.78
C HIS A 369 1.56 -6.63 6.01
N ASP A 370 0.38 -6.02 6.06
CA ASP A 370 -0.63 -6.20 7.10
C ASP A 370 -1.65 -7.28 6.78
N ASP A 371 -1.66 -7.80 5.55
CA ASP A 371 -2.59 -8.84 5.12
C ASP A 371 -1.89 -10.20 5.03
N ILE A 372 -2.67 -11.27 5.00
CA ILE A 372 -2.17 -12.58 4.62
C ILE A 372 -1.87 -12.61 3.13
N SER A 373 -0.98 -13.52 2.72
CA SER A 373 -0.66 -13.68 1.30
C SER A 373 -1.93 -13.91 0.46
N PRO A 374 -2.06 -13.28 -0.72
CA PRO A 374 -3.14 -13.54 -1.67
C PRO A 374 -3.28 -15.00 -2.08
N MET A 375 -2.23 -15.82 -1.91
CA MET A 375 -2.28 -17.25 -2.13
C MET A 375 -3.38 -17.93 -1.30
N PHE A 376 -3.73 -17.40 -0.13
CA PHE A 376 -4.81 -17.92 0.71
C PHE A 376 -6.21 -17.63 0.19
N HIS A 377 -6.37 -16.67 -0.73
CA HIS A 377 -7.68 -16.27 -1.29
C HIS A 377 -8.06 -17.05 -2.56
N GLY A 378 -7.16 -17.85 -3.11
CA GLY A 378 -7.44 -18.65 -4.32
C GLY A 378 -6.19 -19.08 -5.08
N GLY A 379 -5.04 -19.15 -4.40
CA GLY A 379 -3.79 -19.62 -4.96
C GLY A 379 -3.23 -18.73 -6.07
N ALA A 380 -2.40 -19.30 -6.92
CA ALA A 380 -1.75 -18.60 -8.03
C ALA A 380 -2.76 -17.95 -8.99
N ASP A 381 -3.92 -18.55 -9.18
CA ASP A 381 -4.96 -18.03 -10.06
C ASP A 381 -5.52 -16.69 -9.53
N TYR A 382 -5.73 -16.57 -8.22
CA TYR A 382 -6.14 -15.30 -7.59
C TYR A 382 -5.03 -14.24 -7.70
N CYS A 383 -3.77 -14.64 -7.51
CA CYS A 383 -2.64 -13.74 -7.70
C CYS A 383 -2.60 -13.17 -9.13
N ASN A 384 -2.79 -14.01 -10.13
CA ASN A 384 -2.84 -13.57 -11.53
C ASN A 384 -4.06 -12.67 -11.82
N LEU A 385 -5.24 -13.01 -11.28
CA LEU A 385 -6.44 -12.17 -11.41
C LEU A 385 -6.19 -10.76 -10.87
N THR A 386 -5.73 -10.64 -9.63
CA THR A 386 -5.49 -9.34 -9.01
C THR A 386 -4.37 -8.56 -9.69
N MET A 387 -3.37 -9.25 -10.23
CA MET A 387 -2.31 -8.65 -11.02
C MET A 387 -2.83 -8.05 -12.34
N GLY A 388 -3.70 -8.75 -13.05
CA GLY A 388 -4.33 -8.23 -14.27
C GLY A 388 -5.25 -7.03 -13.98
N LEU A 389 -5.95 -7.05 -12.85
CA LEU A 389 -6.75 -5.90 -12.40
C LEU A 389 -5.86 -4.70 -12.06
N GLN A 390 -4.78 -4.89 -11.29
CA GLN A 390 -3.83 -3.82 -10.97
C GLN A 390 -3.25 -3.17 -12.23
N ALA A 391 -3.00 -3.97 -13.26
CA ALA A 391 -2.42 -3.47 -14.52
C ALA A 391 -3.40 -2.60 -15.35
N THR A 392 -4.71 -2.65 -15.08
CA THR A 392 -5.73 -2.05 -15.97
C THR A 392 -6.72 -1.10 -15.28
N LEU A 393 -6.86 -1.17 -13.95
CA LEU A 393 -7.77 -0.29 -13.18
C LEU A 393 -7.36 1.19 -13.26
N PRO A 394 -8.35 2.11 -13.18
CA PRO A 394 -8.08 3.54 -13.20
C PRO A 394 -7.49 4.04 -11.88
N MET A 395 -6.78 5.16 -11.93
CA MET A 395 -6.21 5.85 -10.75
C MET A 395 -5.31 4.97 -9.88
N LEU A 396 -4.68 3.93 -10.45
CA LEU A 396 -4.00 2.91 -9.69
C LEU A 396 -2.52 2.83 -10.05
N ASN A 397 -1.67 2.88 -9.03
CA ASN A 397 -0.27 2.49 -9.10
C ASN A 397 -0.14 1.03 -8.62
N PRO A 398 0.32 0.07 -9.46
CA PRO A 398 0.54 -1.31 -9.03
C PRO A 398 1.45 -1.39 -7.80
N TYR A 399 1.08 -2.24 -6.84
CA TYR A 399 1.76 -2.39 -5.57
C TYR A 399 1.86 -3.88 -5.20
N ILE A 400 3.05 -4.37 -5.02
CA ILE A 400 3.36 -5.77 -4.78
C ILE A 400 4.21 -5.89 -3.52
N VAL A 401 3.85 -6.83 -2.66
CA VAL A 401 4.67 -7.24 -1.52
C VAL A 401 5.70 -8.25 -2.00
N ASP A 402 6.96 -8.11 -1.62
CA ASP A 402 8.03 -9.04 -2.01
C ASP A 402 7.65 -10.49 -1.62
N GLY A 403 7.82 -11.39 -2.57
CA GLY A 403 7.37 -12.78 -2.47
C GLY A 403 6.03 -13.07 -3.15
N TYR A 404 5.17 -12.08 -3.35
CA TYR A 404 3.91 -12.25 -4.09
C TYR A 404 4.15 -12.81 -5.50
N GLN A 405 5.16 -12.28 -6.21
CA GLN A 405 5.51 -12.66 -7.57
C GLN A 405 5.99 -14.11 -7.72
N SER A 406 6.29 -14.77 -6.63
CA SER A 406 6.69 -16.20 -6.60
C SER A 406 5.70 -17.09 -5.84
N GLY A 407 4.58 -16.53 -5.35
CA GLY A 407 3.57 -17.26 -4.62
C GLY A 407 3.99 -17.61 -3.21
N ASP A 408 4.68 -16.70 -2.53
CA ASP A 408 4.95 -16.82 -1.10
C ASP A 408 3.63 -16.95 -0.35
N ASN A 409 3.47 -18.05 0.36
CA ASN A 409 2.26 -18.39 1.11
C ASN A 409 2.47 -18.26 2.62
N TYR A 410 3.53 -17.57 3.04
CA TYR A 410 3.74 -17.32 4.45
C TYR A 410 2.56 -16.55 5.03
N SER A 411 1.96 -17.11 6.07
CA SER A 411 0.82 -16.50 6.75
C SER A 411 1.34 -15.57 7.84
N TYR A 412 1.29 -14.27 7.61
CA TYR A 412 1.55 -13.25 8.61
C TYR A 412 0.35 -13.05 9.54
N LYS A 413 -0.33 -14.12 9.89
CA LYS A 413 -1.52 -14.03 10.75
C LYS A 413 -1.20 -13.27 12.02
N TYR A 414 -2.05 -12.34 12.37
CA TYR A 414 -2.11 -11.79 13.72
C TYR A 414 -2.29 -12.88 14.76
N GLU A 415 -2.96 -13.97 14.39
CA GLU A 415 -3.30 -15.09 15.23
C GLU A 415 -2.42 -16.32 14.92
N ASP A 416 -1.12 -16.26 15.12
CA ASP A 416 -0.36 -17.51 15.13
C ASP A 416 -0.31 -18.07 16.54
N SER A 417 -1.33 -18.85 16.87
CA SER A 417 -1.43 -19.60 18.14
C SER A 417 -0.42 -20.76 18.26
N HIS A 418 0.34 -21.04 17.20
CA HIS A 418 1.26 -22.17 17.13
C HIS A 418 2.71 -21.79 17.40
N ASN A 419 3.04 -20.50 17.38
CA ASN A 419 4.39 -20.04 17.72
C ASN A 419 4.56 -19.99 19.25
N PRO A 420 5.42 -20.83 19.86
CA PRO A 420 5.61 -20.86 21.30
C PRO A 420 6.12 -19.54 21.90
N VAL A 421 6.76 -18.69 21.09
CA VAL A 421 7.21 -17.36 21.49
C VAL A 421 6.05 -16.39 21.67
N THR A 422 4.91 -16.65 21.02
CA THR A 422 3.72 -15.80 21.09
C THR A 422 2.77 -16.15 22.21
N GLN A 423 2.98 -17.28 22.91
CA GLN A 423 2.16 -17.67 24.05
C GLN A 423 2.46 -16.75 25.24
N THR A 424 1.55 -15.83 25.49
CA THR A 424 1.53 -14.98 26.69
C THR A 424 0.16 -15.08 27.35
N ASP A 425 0.12 -14.78 28.63
CA ASP A 425 -1.14 -14.75 29.39
C ASP A 425 -2.10 -13.63 28.96
N ASN A 426 -1.68 -12.78 28.01
CA ASN A 426 -2.47 -11.67 27.49
C ASN A 426 -2.82 -11.92 26.01
N ASN A 427 -4.10 -12.23 25.73
CA ASN A 427 -4.62 -12.52 24.40
C ASN A 427 -4.37 -11.38 23.38
N GLU A 428 -4.42 -10.12 23.80
CA GLU A 428 -4.17 -8.98 22.91
C GLU A 428 -2.73 -8.95 22.42
N MET A 429 -1.77 -9.27 23.26
CA MET A 429 -0.36 -9.35 22.87
C MET A 429 -0.09 -10.54 21.95
N THR A 430 -0.83 -11.62 22.09
CA THR A 430 -0.70 -12.81 21.23
C THR A 430 -1.11 -12.52 19.78
N VAL A 431 -2.15 -11.72 19.59
CA VAL A 431 -2.68 -11.38 18.26
C VAL A 431 -1.65 -10.68 17.38
N HIS A 432 -0.79 -9.82 17.95
CA HIS A 432 0.19 -9.07 17.18
C HIS A 432 1.58 -9.72 17.10
N ARG A 433 1.86 -10.68 17.96
CA ARG A 433 3.19 -11.28 18.09
C ARG A 433 3.64 -12.08 16.89
N GLY A 434 2.79 -12.93 16.34
CA GLY A 434 3.12 -13.75 15.18
C GLY A 434 3.57 -12.89 14.00
N ARG A 435 2.94 -11.74 13.83
CA ARG A 435 3.28 -10.78 12.78
C ARG A 435 4.61 -10.06 13.04
N LEU A 436 4.87 -9.68 14.27
CA LEU A 436 6.10 -8.97 14.63
C LEU A 436 7.33 -9.88 14.54
N ASP A 437 7.17 -11.17 14.80
CA ASP A 437 8.27 -12.12 14.73
C ASP A 437 8.75 -12.37 13.30
N ILE A 438 7.93 -12.11 12.29
CA ILE A 438 8.35 -12.21 10.89
C ILE A 438 9.54 -11.30 10.57
N PHE A 439 9.62 -10.14 11.20
CA PHE A 439 10.73 -9.22 10.97
C PHE A 439 12.08 -9.78 11.48
N ASN A 440 12.04 -10.89 12.19
CA ASN A 440 13.21 -11.60 12.68
C ASN A 440 13.54 -12.87 11.88
N LEU A 441 12.76 -13.19 10.84
CA LEU A 441 13.02 -14.37 10.01
C LEU A 441 14.26 -14.14 9.14
N SER A 442 15.05 -15.20 8.96
CA SER A 442 16.19 -15.19 8.04
C SER A 442 15.84 -15.58 6.61
N ARG A 443 14.59 -15.97 6.39
CA ARG A 443 14.09 -16.42 5.10
C ARG A 443 13.87 -15.25 4.14
N LYS A 444 14.48 -15.32 2.94
CA LYS A 444 14.11 -14.49 1.81
C LYS A 444 12.65 -14.78 1.42
N PRO A 445 11.78 -13.75 1.27
CA PRO A 445 10.42 -13.97 0.79
C PRO A 445 10.41 -14.67 -0.58
N GLY A 446 9.54 -15.65 -0.73
CA GLY A 446 9.41 -16.38 -1.99
C GLY A 446 8.63 -17.68 -1.86
N GLY A 447 8.19 -18.19 -3.00
CA GLY A 447 7.44 -19.42 -3.14
C GLY A 447 7.93 -20.24 -4.33
N ASN A 448 7.15 -21.23 -4.71
CA ASN A 448 7.47 -22.15 -5.80
C ASN A 448 6.51 -22.01 -7.02
N GLN A 449 5.92 -20.81 -7.20
CA GLN A 449 4.97 -20.49 -8.26
C GLN A 449 5.55 -19.45 -9.25
N PRO A 450 6.60 -19.78 -10.04
CA PRO A 450 7.27 -18.82 -10.92
C PRO A 450 6.35 -18.28 -12.03
N GLU A 451 5.23 -18.92 -12.31
CA GLU A 451 4.26 -18.50 -13.31
C GLU A 451 3.57 -17.19 -12.93
N ILE A 452 3.44 -16.89 -11.62
CA ILE A 452 2.89 -15.61 -11.15
C ILE A 452 3.80 -14.46 -11.59
N GLY A 453 5.12 -14.59 -11.40
CA GLY A 453 6.10 -13.58 -11.83
C GLY A 453 6.13 -13.39 -13.35
N LYS A 454 6.02 -14.47 -14.12
CA LYS A 454 5.91 -14.39 -15.59
C LYS A 454 4.64 -13.65 -16.01
N PHE A 455 3.51 -13.94 -15.37
CA PHE A 455 2.26 -13.24 -15.63
C PHE A 455 2.38 -11.75 -15.25
N MET A 456 2.94 -11.44 -14.08
CA MET A 456 3.19 -10.08 -13.62
C MET A 456 4.02 -9.27 -14.63
N LYS A 457 5.14 -9.81 -15.09
CA LYS A 457 5.98 -9.16 -16.11
C LYS A 457 5.21 -8.87 -17.38
N SER A 458 4.39 -9.81 -17.82
CA SER A 458 3.55 -9.63 -19.02
C SER A 458 2.48 -8.55 -18.79
N ALA A 459 1.86 -8.52 -17.61
CA ALA A 459 0.87 -7.50 -17.23
C ALA A 459 1.50 -6.10 -17.16
N PHE A 460 2.71 -5.98 -16.61
CA PHE A 460 3.44 -4.71 -16.58
C PHE A 460 3.89 -4.26 -17.97
N ALA A 461 4.39 -5.18 -18.81
CA ALA A 461 4.75 -4.87 -20.19
C ALA A 461 3.53 -4.44 -21.01
N MET A 462 2.37 -5.09 -20.83
CA MET A 462 1.10 -4.68 -21.43
C MET A 462 0.69 -3.28 -20.94
N ARG A 463 0.78 -3.02 -19.62
CA ARG A 463 0.50 -1.70 -19.05
C ARG A 463 1.40 -0.61 -19.63
N ASP A 464 2.69 -0.88 -19.79
CA ASP A 464 3.64 0.08 -20.40
C ASP A 464 3.30 0.35 -21.88
N LYS A 465 2.96 -0.71 -22.64
CA LYS A 465 2.55 -0.58 -24.06
C LYS A 465 1.29 0.26 -24.23
N TYR A 466 0.33 0.14 -23.34
CA TYR A 466 -0.96 0.84 -23.37
C TYR A 466 -1.06 1.95 -22.31
N LYS A 467 0.09 2.48 -21.87
CA LYS A 467 0.20 3.41 -20.76
C LYS A 467 -0.85 4.53 -20.82
N ASP A 468 -0.91 5.28 -21.91
CA ASP A 468 -1.81 6.41 -22.02
C ASP A 468 -3.29 6.02 -21.92
N VAL A 469 -3.68 4.89 -22.55
CA VAL A 469 -5.06 4.37 -22.46
C VAL A 469 -5.42 4.00 -21.01
N ILE A 470 -4.47 3.41 -20.27
CA ILE A 470 -4.71 2.95 -18.90
C ILE A 470 -4.63 4.11 -17.90
N THR A 471 -3.66 5.00 -18.04
CA THR A 471 -3.42 6.05 -17.03
C THR A 471 -4.24 7.32 -17.25
N LYS A 472 -4.62 7.62 -18.49
CA LYS A 472 -5.35 8.85 -18.89
C LYS A 472 -6.72 8.59 -19.50
N GLY A 473 -6.94 7.37 -20.02
CA GLY A 473 -8.18 7.02 -20.73
C GLY A 473 -9.40 7.02 -19.81
N THR A 474 -10.55 7.15 -20.43
CA THR A 474 -11.84 6.97 -19.76
C THR A 474 -12.00 5.56 -19.24
N PHE A 475 -12.68 5.42 -18.12
CA PHE A 475 -13.13 4.16 -17.55
C PHE A 475 -14.62 4.00 -17.89
N ILE A 476 -14.98 2.92 -18.59
CA ILE A 476 -16.33 2.65 -19.04
C ILE A 476 -16.78 1.35 -18.40
N GLN A 477 -17.72 1.44 -17.46
CA GLN A 477 -18.37 0.25 -16.91
C GLN A 477 -19.36 -0.30 -17.92
N LEU A 478 -19.19 -1.56 -18.32
CA LEU A 478 -20.04 -2.21 -19.31
C LEU A 478 -21.25 -2.87 -18.66
N ASP A 479 -22.41 -2.74 -19.32
CA ASP A 479 -23.63 -3.44 -18.92
C ASP A 479 -23.52 -4.94 -19.26
N LYS A 480 -24.07 -5.78 -18.41
CA LYS A 480 -24.06 -7.23 -18.61
C LYS A 480 -25.39 -7.86 -18.20
N SER A 481 -25.69 -9.03 -18.77
CA SER A 481 -26.79 -9.87 -18.28
C SER A 481 -26.51 -10.33 -16.84
N LYS A 482 -27.55 -10.70 -16.12
CA LYS A 482 -27.37 -11.33 -14.80
C LYS A 482 -26.56 -12.61 -14.94
N ASP A 483 -25.48 -12.72 -14.24
CA ASP A 483 -24.77 -13.97 -14.01
C ASP A 483 -25.14 -14.53 -12.61
N LYS A 484 -24.84 -15.79 -12.40
CA LYS A 484 -25.08 -16.42 -11.11
C LYS A 484 -24.14 -15.79 -10.05
N ASN A 485 -24.72 -15.12 -9.07
CA ASN A 485 -24.04 -14.44 -7.98
C ASN A 485 -23.23 -13.20 -8.39
N ASP A 486 -23.44 -12.66 -9.58
CA ASP A 486 -22.81 -11.41 -10.06
C ASP A 486 -21.28 -11.38 -9.89
N GLN A 487 -20.58 -12.33 -10.52
CA GLN A 487 -19.12 -12.49 -10.33
C GLN A 487 -18.28 -11.97 -11.51
N VAL A 488 -18.90 -11.57 -12.63
CA VAL A 488 -18.17 -11.08 -13.79
C VAL A 488 -17.94 -9.58 -13.69
N ILE A 489 -16.69 -9.17 -13.67
CA ILE A 489 -16.24 -7.78 -13.79
C ILE A 489 -16.05 -7.49 -15.28
N ALA A 490 -16.63 -6.38 -15.78
CA ALA A 490 -16.53 -5.99 -17.18
C ALA A 490 -16.41 -4.47 -17.33
N TYR A 491 -15.32 -4.02 -17.94
CA TYR A 491 -15.10 -2.60 -18.22
C TYR A 491 -14.21 -2.39 -19.45
N ALA A 492 -14.25 -1.20 -20.00
CA ALA A 492 -13.31 -0.77 -21.01
C ALA A 492 -12.48 0.43 -20.56
N ARG A 493 -11.26 0.53 -21.09
CA ARG A 493 -10.43 1.71 -21.05
C ARG A 493 -10.35 2.29 -22.46
N HIS A 494 -10.63 3.57 -22.61
CA HIS A 494 -10.70 4.17 -23.95
C HIS A 494 -9.96 5.51 -24.00
N LEU A 495 -9.14 5.71 -25.03
CA LEU A 495 -8.47 6.97 -25.32
C LEU A 495 -8.15 7.08 -26.81
N ASN A 496 -8.54 8.19 -27.44
CA ASN A 496 -8.17 8.52 -28.83
C ASN A 496 -8.44 7.38 -29.84
N GLY A 497 -9.60 6.74 -29.73
CA GLY A 497 -10.02 5.67 -30.63
C GLY A 497 -9.46 4.29 -30.29
N LYS A 498 -8.57 4.16 -29.32
CA LYS A 498 -8.07 2.87 -28.82
C LYS A 498 -8.90 2.40 -27.63
N THR A 499 -9.33 1.16 -27.67
CA THR A 499 -10.14 0.54 -26.60
C THR A 499 -9.49 -0.74 -26.10
N LEU A 500 -9.29 -0.81 -24.78
CA LEU A 500 -8.98 -2.06 -24.09
C LEU A 500 -10.25 -2.56 -23.39
N LEU A 501 -10.68 -3.75 -23.73
CA LEU A 501 -11.77 -4.45 -23.04
C LEU A 501 -11.16 -5.35 -21.97
N VAL A 502 -11.64 -5.24 -20.74
CA VAL A 502 -11.24 -6.07 -19.61
C VAL A 502 -12.45 -6.85 -19.11
N VAL A 503 -12.32 -8.17 -19.03
CA VAL A 503 -13.31 -9.06 -18.46
C VAL A 503 -12.65 -9.99 -17.45
N ALA A 504 -13.27 -10.13 -16.28
CA ALA A 504 -12.70 -10.96 -15.22
C ALA A 504 -13.79 -11.71 -14.45
N ASN A 505 -13.45 -12.90 -13.95
CA ASN A 505 -14.28 -13.66 -13.04
C ASN A 505 -13.71 -13.56 -11.62
N LYS A 506 -14.45 -12.90 -10.74
CA LYS A 506 -14.08 -12.76 -9.33
C LYS A 506 -14.18 -14.09 -8.57
N ASN A 507 -15.01 -15.02 -9.04
CA ASN A 507 -15.17 -16.32 -8.39
C ASN A 507 -13.92 -17.19 -8.58
N VAL A 508 -13.29 -17.56 -7.49
CA VAL A 508 -12.04 -18.36 -7.49
C VAL A 508 -12.27 -19.86 -7.63
N ASN A 509 -13.52 -20.32 -7.53
CA ASN A 509 -13.85 -21.76 -7.49
C ASN A 509 -14.67 -22.23 -8.69
N ARG A 510 -15.36 -21.33 -9.40
CA ARG A 510 -16.33 -21.71 -10.44
C ARG A 510 -16.24 -20.84 -11.66
N SER A 511 -16.42 -21.46 -12.82
CA SER A 511 -16.64 -20.73 -14.08
C SER A 511 -17.95 -19.97 -14.01
N THR A 512 -17.99 -18.79 -14.64
CA THR A 512 -19.15 -17.91 -14.66
C THR A 512 -19.44 -17.46 -16.07
N ALA A 513 -20.68 -17.62 -16.53
CA ALA A 513 -21.14 -17.24 -17.84
C ALA A 513 -22.07 -16.03 -17.78
N CYS A 514 -21.87 -15.08 -18.71
CA CYS A 514 -22.81 -13.99 -18.95
C CYS A 514 -22.64 -13.41 -20.35
N LYS A 515 -23.53 -12.49 -20.73
CA LYS A 515 -23.42 -11.66 -21.93
C LYS A 515 -23.11 -10.23 -21.52
N ILE A 516 -22.10 -9.66 -22.15
CA ILE A 516 -21.61 -8.30 -21.89
C ILE A 516 -21.98 -7.45 -23.10
N LYS A 517 -22.67 -6.33 -22.86
CA LYS A 517 -22.97 -5.36 -23.91
C LYS A 517 -21.69 -4.56 -24.21
N VAL A 518 -21.17 -4.75 -25.40
CA VAL A 518 -19.98 -4.03 -25.91
C VAL A 518 -20.38 -3.28 -27.18
N PRO A 519 -20.86 -2.04 -27.06
CA PRO A 519 -21.33 -1.28 -28.23
C PRO A 519 -20.28 -1.19 -29.31
N THR A 520 -20.72 -1.33 -30.57
CA THR A 520 -19.89 -1.32 -31.78
C THR A 520 -18.92 -2.50 -31.96
N LEU A 521 -18.92 -3.48 -31.05
CA LEU A 521 -18.22 -4.75 -31.27
C LEU A 521 -18.80 -5.45 -32.48
N LYS A 522 -17.95 -6.06 -33.29
CA LYS A 522 -18.34 -6.83 -34.47
C LYS A 522 -18.26 -8.33 -34.19
N ALA A 523 -19.17 -9.11 -34.83
CA ALA A 523 -19.22 -10.56 -34.63
C ALA A 523 -17.93 -11.28 -35.09
N ASP A 524 -17.20 -10.71 -36.03
CA ASP A 524 -15.94 -11.24 -36.56
C ASP A 524 -14.69 -10.69 -35.83
N GLN A 525 -14.87 -9.88 -34.80
CA GLN A 525 -13.75 -9.32 -34.03
C GLN A 525 -12.90 -10.42 -33.41
N LYS A 526 -11.63 -10.48 -33.82
CA LYS A 526 -10.66 -11.37 -33.20
C LYS A 526 -10.36 -10.90 -31.78
N LEU A 527 -10.53 -11.79 -30.80
CA LEU A 527 -10.23 -11.56 -29.40
C LEU A 527 -8.88 -12.22 -29.07
N GLU A 528 -7.82 -11.46 -29.21
CA GLU A 528 -6.48 -11.90 -28.80
C GLU A 528 -6.18 -11.38 -27.40
N ASN A 529 -6.06 -12.30 -26.43
CA ASN A 529 -5.75 -11.92 -25.06
C ASN A 529 -4.33 -11.35 -24.96
N LEU A 530 -4.20 -10.15 -24.43
CA LEU A 530 -2.92 -9.46 -24.23
C LEU A 530 -2.13 -9.99 -23.03
N LEU A 531 -2.77 -10.82 -22.20
CA LEU A 531 -2.16 -11.44 -21.02
C LEU A 531 -1.94 -12.94 -21.26
N PRO A 532 -0.93 -13.56 -20.62
CA PRO A 532 -0.73 -15.00 -20.69
C PRO A 532 -1.96 -15.78 -20.18
N SER A 533 -2.24 -16.91 -20.81
CA SER A 533 -3.26 -17.83 -20.31
C SER A 533 -2.76 -18.58 -19.08
N TYR A 534 -3.63 -18.83 -18.13
CA TYR A 534 -3.35 -19.61 -16.91
C TYR A 534 -4.61 -20.38 -16.49
N GLY A 535 -4.45 -21.42 -15.64
CA GLY A 535 -5.52 -22.21 -15.04
C GLY A 535 -6.57 -22.74 -16.03
N GLN A 536 -7.85 -22.84 -15.62
CA GLN A 536 -8.91 -23.36 -16.45
C GLN A 536 -9.27 -22.40 -17.60
N PRO A 537 -9.47 -22.90 -18.83
CA PRO A 537 -9.74 -22.06 -20.00
C PRO A 537 -11.08 -21.33 -19.90
N SER A 538 -11.16 -20.20 -20.58
CA SER A 538 -12.40 -19.46 -20.79
C SER A 538 -12.89 -19.62 -22.23
N ILE A 539 -14.19 -19.49 -22.45
CA ILE A 539 -14.81 -19.43 -23.76
C ILE A 539 -15.35 -18.02 -23.96
N LEU A 540 -14.92 -17.35 -25.02
CA LEU A 540 -15.34 -16.00 -25.35
C LEU A 540 -15.76 -15.97 -26.83
N GLN A 541 -16.91 -15.37 -27.10
CA GLN A 541 -17.45 -15.27 -28.46
C GLN A 541 -18.00 -13.87 -28.69
N ALA A 542 -17.42 -13.17 -29.70
CA ALA A 542 -17.89 -11.88 -30.12
C ALA A 542 -19.15 -12.02 -30.97
N HIS A 543 -20.10 -11.14 -30.78
CA HIS A 543 -21.31 -10.92 -31.55
C HIS A 543 -21.45 -9.43 -31.82
N ASP A 544 -22.32 -9.03 -32.70
CA ASP A 544 -22.59 -7.60 -32.92
C ASP A 544 -23.12 -6.94 -31.65
N ASN A 545 -22.35 -5.99 -31.13
CA ASN A 545 -22.60 -5.25 -29.87
C ASN A 545 -22.66 -6.09 -28.60
N GLU A 546 -22.23 -7.34 -28.63
CA GLU A 546 -22.27 -8.24 -27.47
C GLU A 546 -21.05 -9.17 -27.41
N LEU A 547 -20.54 -9.41 -26.22
CA LEU A 547 -19.57 -10.46 -25.94
C LEU A 547 -20.19 -11.52 -25.03
N SER A 548 -20.34 -12.74 -25.53
CA SER A 548 -20.71 -13.90 -24.70
C SER A 548 -19.48 -14.48 -24.06
N VAL A 549 -19.50 -14.67 -22.74
CA VAL A 549 -18.37 -15.20 -21.99
C VAL A 549 -18.77 -16.39 -21.11
N ASN A 550 -17.87 -17.36 -20.98
CA ASN A 550 -17.84 -18.33 -19.90
C ASN A 550 -16.42 -18.33 -19.35
N LEU A 551 -16.18 -17.54 -18.32
CA LEU A 551 -14.86 -17.30 -17.75
C LEU A 551 -14.53 -18.39 -16.73
N GLY A 552 -13.37 -19.00 -16.85
CA GLY A 552 -12.83 -19.89 -15.82
C GLY A 552 -12.69 -19.22 -14.46
N PRO A 553 -12.50 -19.99 -13.37
CA PRO A 553 -12.31 -19.43 -12.02
C PRO A 553 -11.13 -18.47 -11.97
N ALA A 554 -11.25 -17.35 -11.26
CA ALA A 554 -10.21 -16.32 -11.07
C ALA A 554 -9.52 -15.91 -12.39
N ARG A 555 -10.26 -15.75 -13.50
CA ARG A 555 -9.70 -15.36 -14.80
C ARG A 555 -9.78 -13.87 -15.00
N VAL A 556 -8.76 -13.32 -15.66
CA VAL A 556 -8.80 -11.99 -16.26
C VAL A 556 -8.30 -12.08 -17.70
N HIS A 557 -9.00 -11.41 -18.59
CA HIS A 557 -8.62 -11.24 -19.98
C HIS A 557 -8.64 -9.76 -20.35
N VAL A 558 -7.68 -9.36 -21.17
CA VAL A 558 -7.57 -8.00 -21.69
C VAL A 558 -7.42 -8.09 -23.21
N PHE A 559 -8.27 -7.37 -23.93
CA PHE A 559 -8.27 -7.36 -25.40
C PHE A 559 -8.16 -5.93 -25.93
N GLU A 560 -7.37 -5.70 -26.96
CA GLU A 560 -7.54 -4.53 -27.80
C GLU A 560 -8.70 -4.81 -28.76
N ILE A 561 -9.70 -3.95 -28.80
CA ILE A 561 -10.89 -4.11 -29.64
C ILE A 561 -11.11 -2.89 -30.53
N ASP A 562 -11.64 -3.12 -31.73
CA ASP A 562 -11.97 -2.08 -32.70
C ASP A 562 -13.36 -1.47 -32.40
N THR A 563 -13.40 -0.58 -31.45
CA THR A 563 -14.60 0.15 -31.02
C THR A 563 -14.28 1.64 -30.82
N PRO A 564 -13.87 2.37 -31.87
CA PRO A 564 -13.31 3.72 -31.76
C PRO A 564 -14.28 4.76 -31.18
N ASN A 565 -15.59 4.50 -31.24
CA ASN A 565 -16.65 5.42 -30.78
C ASN A 565 -17.45 4.85 -29.60
N ILE A 566 -16.91 3.91 -28.84
CA ILE A 566 -17.63 3.20 -27.77
C ILE A 566 -18.26 4.16 -26.74
N GLU A 567 -17.62 5.29 -26.46
CA GLU A 567 -18.14 6.30 -25.50
C GLU A 567 -19.51 6.85 -25.92
N ASN A 568 -19.78 6.96 -27.23
CA ASN A 568 -21.04 7.53 -27.71
C ASN A 568 -22.27 6.67 -27.38
N TYR A 569 -22.07 5.43 -26.99
CA TYR A 569 -23.12 4.42 -26.78
C TYR A 569 -23.16 3.88 -25.34
N CYS A 570 -22.34 4.41 -24.44
CA CYS A 570 -22.27 4.00 -23.06
C CYS A 570 -22.77 5.12 -22.13
N ASN A 571 -23.43 4.74 -21.04
CA ASN A 571 -23.97 5.70 -20.08
C ASN A 571 -23.13 5.79 -18.79
N LYS A 572 -22.25 4.81 -18.54
CA LYS A 572 -21.41 4.72 -17.34
C LYS A 572 -19.97 5.00 -17.70
N ILE A 573 -19.68 6.27 -17.95
CA ILE A 573 -18.38 6.76 -18.41
C ILE A 573 -17.79 7.65 -17.32
N TYR A 574 -16.58 7.34 -16.90
CA TYR A 574 -15.87 8.06 -15.86
C TYR A 574 -14.49 8.47 -16.36
N ARG A 575 -14.11 9.71 -16.16
CA ARG A 575 -12.79 10.22 -16.54
C ARG A 575 -11.88 10.22 -15.32
N GLN A 576 -10.59 10.06 -15.56
CA GLN A 576 -9.61 10.22 -14.49
C GLN A 576 -9.29 11.70 -14.31
N ASN A 577 -9.11 12.13 -13.06
CA ASN A 577 -8.70 13.50 -12.73
C ASN A 577 -7.16 13.57 -12.65
N VAL A 578 -6.48 13.42 -13.80
CA VAL A 578 -5.02 13.42 -13.94
C VAL A 578 -4.49 14.74 -14.50
#